data_21b9ed311b47c0a76be4727dab19c83f
#
_entry.id   21b9ed311b47c0a76be4727dab19c83f
#
_cell.length_a   1.000
_cell.length_b   1.000
_cell.length_c   1.000
_cell.angle_alpha   90.00
_cell.angle_beta   90.00
_cell.angle_gamma   90.00
#
_symmetry.space_group_name_H-M   'P 1'
#
loop_
_entity.id
_entity.type
_entity.pdbx_description
1 polymer ?
#
loop_
_entity_poly.entity_id
_entity_poly.type
_entity_poly.pdbx_seq_one_letter_code
_entity_poly.pdbx_strand_id
1 'polypeptide(L)'
;MSSTPVPLAAAPIDVSSIFRLDGQVAIVTGASSGLGERFSRVLHAAGATVVVAARRADRLNALVEQLPGSIAVVADVSVAEDRERLMATTIERCGAVHVLVNNAGIGAAVSVEDETLDDFRDVMEINVTAVWHLSKLAAVPMVAQGYGSIINNASMLGTVASSPVKQANYCASKGAVVNLTRELAVQWARKGVRVNALCPGWFESEMTAGMESDEGSQRFIAQNSPIPRMGHAHELDGALLLLASRASTFITGHSLIVDGGWTSR
;
A
#
# COMPACT_ATOMS: atom_id res chain seq x y z
N MET A 1 25.46 -2.99 28.37
CA MET A 1 26.10 -3.27 27.07
C MET A 1 26.46 -1.93 26.47
N SER A 2 27.76 -1.59 26.45
CA SER A 2 28.29 -0.33 25.91
C SER A 2 28.20 -0.40 24.39
N SER A 3 27.25 0.31 23.79
CA SER A 3 27.22 0.51 22.36
C SER A 3 28.27 1.57 22.02
N THR A 4 29.39 1.15 21.47
CA THR A 4 30.33 2.05 20.83
C THR A 4 29.59 2.81 19.75
N PRO A 5 29.63 4.15 19.72
CA PRO A 5 29.01 4.91 18.64
C PRO A 5 29.68 4.47 17.32
N VAL A 6 28.87 3.99 16.38
CA VAL A 6 29.35 3.78 15.01
C VAL A 6 29.77 5.17 14.50
N PRO A 7 31.05 5.35 14.09
CA PRO A 7 31.46 6.65 13.55
C PRO A 7 30.60 6.98 12.35
N LEU A 8 30.09 8.20 12.29
CA LEU A 8 29.49 8.82 11.09
C LEU A 8 30.57 9.05 10.00
N ALA A 9 31.40 8.03 9.77
CA ALA A 9 32.46 8.08 8.77
C ALA A 9 31.84 7.80 7.41
N ALA A 10 31.78 8.79 6.72
CA ALA A 10 31.68 9.16 5.33
C ALA A 10 32.01 8.04 4.32
N ALA A 11 31.13 7.02 4.23
CA ALA A 11 30.95 6.40 2.93
C ALA A 11 30.40 7.48 1.97
N PRO A 12 30.88 7.55 0.70
CA PRO A 12 30.35 8.52 -0.23
C PRO A 12 28.83 8.38 -0.30
N ILE A 13 28.12 9.49 -0.11
CA ILE A 13 26.66 9.49 -0.15
C ILE A 13 26.25 9.30 -1.62
N ASP A 14 25.68 8.15 -1.93
CA ASP A 14 25.05 7.91 -3.23
C ASP A 14 23.52 8.03 -3.08
N VAL A 15 23.01 9.20 -3.38
CA VAL A 15 21.56 9.49 -3.32
C VAL A 15 20.78 8.61 -4.28
N SER A 16 21.37 8.20 -5.41
CA SER A 16 20.69 7.38 -6.41
C SER A 16 20.42 5.96 -5.93
N SER A 17 21.23 5.44 -5.02
CA SER A 17 21.09 4.10 -4.46
C SER A 17 20.11 4.01 -3.27
N ILE A 18 19.79 5.13 -2.62
CA ILE A 18 18.97 5.13 -1.39
C ILE A 18 17.59 4.51 -1.63
N PHE A 19 17.01 4.72 -2.79
CA PHE A 19 15.67 4.25 -3.16
C PHE A 19 15.67 2.99 -4.02
N ARG A 20 16.84 2.39 -4.28
CA ARG A 20 16.97 1.19 -5.09
C ARG A 20 16.46 -0.05 -4.35
N LEU A 21 15.88 -0.97 -5.13
CA LEU A 21 15.31 -2.23 -4.68
C LEU A 21 15.93 -3.42 -5.42
N ASP A 22 17.17 -3.27 -5.91
CA ASP A 22 17.85 -4.32 -6.66
C ASP A 22 17.96 -5.61 -5.84
N GLY A 23 17.58 -6.73 -6.46
CA GLY A 23 17.56 -8.05 -5.82
C GLY A 23 16.44 -8.24 -4.80
N GLN A 24 15.53 -7.29 -4.62
CA GLN A 24 14.39 -7.44 -3.72
C GLN A 24 13.15 -7.95 -4.47
N VAL A 25 12.32 -8.69 -3.76
CA VAL A 25 11.04 -9.21 -4.22
C VAL A 25 9.92 -8.43 -3.56
N ALA A 26 9.04 -7.83 -4.36
CA ALA A 26 7.91 -7.02 -3.91
C ALA A 26 6.58 -7.64 -4.35
N ILE A 27 5.66 -7.84 -3.42
CA ILE A 27 4.27 -8.24 -3.72
C ILE A 27 3.40 -6.98 -3.74
N VAL A 28 2.57 -6.81 -4.77
CA VAL A 28 1.56 -5.75 -4.86
C VAL A 28 0.19 -6.36 -5.08
N THR A 29 -0.74 -6.15 -4.15
CA THR A 29 -2.13 -6.58 -4.31
C THR A 29 -2.99 -5.50 -4.97
N GLY A 30 -4.06 -5.90 -5.68
CA GLY A 30 -4.88 -4.96 -6.45
C GLY A 30 -4.12 -4.33 -7.63
N ALA A 31 -3.15 -5.05 -8.19
CA ALA A 31 -2.21 -4.54 -9.19
C ALA A 31 -2.80 -4.41 -10.61
N SER A 32 -4.05 -4.82 -10.84
CA SER A 32 -4.65 -4.82 -12.19
C SER A 32 -5.12 -3.46 -12.68
N SER A 33 -5.00 -2.39 -11.89
CA SER A 33 -5.38 -1.02 -12.26
C SER A 33 -4.96 0.03 -11.24
N GLY A 34 -5.12 1.30 -11.61
CA GLY A 34 -4.98 2.46 -10.72
C GLY A 34 -3.66 2.51 -9.96
N LEU A 35 -3.73 2.79 -8.66
CA LEU A 35 -2.54 2.92 -7.82
C LEU A 35 -1.72 1.62 -7.75
N GLY A 36 -2.37 0.44 -7.72
CA GLY A 36 -1.66 -0.84 -7.65
C GLY A 36 -0.82 -1.13 -8.89
N GLU A 37 -1.34 -0.82 -10.06
CA GLU A 37 -0.58 -0.89 -11.31
C GLU A 37 0.58 0.10 -11.29
N ARG A 38 0.34 1.36 -10.89
CA ARG A 38 1.40 2.37 -10.76
C ARG A 38 2.48 1.93 -9.80
N PHE A 39 2.12 1.44 -8.62
CA PHE A 39 3.05 0.96 -7.61
C PHE A 39 3.92 -0.19 -8.13
N SER A 40 3.34 -1.12 -8.88
CA SER A 40 4.08 -2.21 -9.50
C SER A 40 5.14 -1.70 -10.47
N ARG A 41 4.80 -0.74 -11.32
CA ARG A 41 5.74 -0.11 -12.27
C ARG A 41 6.87 0.62 -11.56
N VAL A 42 6.57 1.35 -10.50
CA VAL A 42 7.56 2.13 -9.73
C VAL A 42 8.53 1.21 -9.01
N LEU A 43 8.04 0.16 -8.34
CA LEU A 43 8.90 -0.81 -7.65
C LEU A 43 9.78 -1.58 -8.63
N HIS A 44 9.26 -1.97 -9.79
CA HIS A 44 10.04 -2.59 -10.86
C HIS A 44 11.13 -1.64 -11.40
N ALA A 45 10.79 -0.39 -11.67
CA ALA A 45 11.76 0.62 -12.13
C ALA A 45 12.87 0.90 -11.09
N ALA A 46 12.56 0.72 -9.81
CA ALA A 46 13.54 0.78 -8.73
C ALA A 46 14.44 -0.47 -8.62
N GLY A 47 14.18 -1.53 -9.41
CA GLY A 47 14.98 -2.74 -9.48
C GLY A 47 14.39 -3.98 -8.81
N ALA A 48 13.17 -3.91 -8.27
CA ALA A 48 12.52 -5.06 -7.65
C ALA A 48 12.00 -6.06 -8.70
N THR A 49 12.06 -7.35 -8.36
CA THR A 49 11.18 -8.36 -8.97
C THR A 49 9.79 -8.20 -8.38
N VAL A 50 8.79 -7.92 -9.21
CA VAL A 50 7.44 -7.63 -8.71
C VAL A 50 6.50 -8.81 -8.93
N VAL A 51 5.83 -9.24 -7.88
CA VAL A 51 4.71 -10.20 -7.94
C VAL A 51 3.42 -9.40 -7.91
N VAL A 52 2.72 -9.34 -9.04
CA VAL A 52 1.46 -8.60 -9.18
C VAL A 52 0.28 -9.52 -8.94
N ALA A 53 -0.59 -9.14 -8.01
CA ALA A 53 -1.73 -9.96 -7.62
C ALA A 53 -3.06 -9.20 -7.76
N ALA A 54 -4.03 -9.81 -8.43
CA ALA A 54 -5.42 -9.34 -8.57
C ALA A 54 -6.30 -10.44 -9.17
N ARG A 55 -7.60 -10.14 -9.33
CA ARG A 55 -8.57 -11.09 -9.91
C ARG A 55 -8.55 -11.13 -11.44
N ARG A 56 -8.16 -10.03 -12.11
CA ARG A 56 -8.22 -9.86 -13.57
C ARG A 56 -6.95 -10.38 -14.23
N ALA A 57 -6.95 -11.63 -14.66
CA ALA A 57 -5.80 -12.33 -15.23
C ALA A 57 -5.24 -11.63 -16.48
N ASP A 58 -6.12 -11.18 -17.38
CA ASP A 58 -5.78 -10.49 -18.63
C ASP A 58 -4.95 -9.23 -18.36
N ARG A 59 -5.39 -8.41 -17.40
CA ARG A 59 -4.68 -7.17 -17.03
C ARG A 59 -3.35 -7.46 -16.33
N LEU A 60 -3.28 -8.48 -15.49
CA LEU A 60 -2.03 -8.88 -14.86
C LEU A 60 -1.00 -9.36 -15.90
N ASN A 61 -1.44 -10.17 -16.87
CA ASN A 61 -0.56 -10.64 -17.93
C ASN A 61 -0.04 -9.48 -18.79
N ALA A 62 -0.91 -8.56 -19.19
CA ALA A 62 -0.52 -7.36 -19.94
C ALA A 62 0.46 -6.46 -19.13
N LEU A 63 0.33 -6.41 -17.81
CA LEU A 63 1.24 -5.66 -16.95
C LEU A 63 2.62 -6.34 -16.87
N VAL A 64 2.70 -7.64 -16.66
CA VAL A 64 4.00 -8.33 -16.55
C VAL A 64 4.76 -8.39 -17.87
N GLU A 65 4.09 -8.36 -19.03
CA GLU A 65 4.74 -8.19 -20.32
C GLU A 65 5.56 -6.90 -20.41
N GLN A 66 5.14 -5.85 -19.68
CA GLN A 66 5.82 -4.55 -19.60
C GLN A 66 6.82 -4.47 -18.44
N LEU A 67 6.84 -5.46 -17.56
CA LEU A 67 7.70 -5.54 -16.37
C LEU A 67 8.54 -6.82 -16.41
N PRO A 68 9.61 -6.88 -17.23
CA PRO A 68 10.41 -8.08 -17.39
C PRO A 68 10.91 -8.69 -16.08
N GLY A 69 10.74 -9.99 -15.92
CA GLY A 69 11.08 -10.72 -14.69
C GLY A 69 10.02 -10.68 -13.59
N SER A 70 8.93 -9.91 -13.76
CA SER A 70 7.82 -9.89 -12.83
C SER A 70 6.87 -11.09 -13.01
N ILE A 71 6.05 -11.37 -12.02
CA ILE A 71 5.20 -12.56 -11.94
C ILE A 71 3.75 -12.17 -11.70
N ALA A 72 2.83 -12.68 -12.52
CA ALA A 72 1.39 -12.55 -12.31
C ALA A 72 0.86 -13.70 -11.46
N VAL A 73 0.08 -13.38 -10.43
CA VAL A 73 -0.66 -14.36 -9.61
C VAL A 73 -2.11 -13.93 -9.53
N VAL A 74 -3.00 -14.70 -10.13
CA VAL A 74 -4.44 -14.45 -10.03
C VAL A 74 -4.88 -14.82 -8.63
N ALA A 75 -5.38 -13.85 -7.87
CA ALA A 75 -5.80 -14.04 -6.49
C ALA A 75 -6.94 -13.06 -6.13
N ASP A 76 -7.95 -13.59 -5.45
CA ASP A 76 -8.95 -12.78 -4.74
C ASP A 76 -8.53 -12.66 -3.27
N VAL A 77 -8.21 -11.44 -2.85
CA VAL A 77 -7.75 -11.22 -1.48
C VAL A 77 -8.86 -11.43 -0.42
N SER A 78 -10.12 -11.54 -0.81
CA SER A 78 -11.20 -11.92 0.11
C SER A 78 -11.15 -13.42 0.48
N VAL A 79 -10.46 -14.25 -0.32
CA VAL A 79 -10.34 -15.70 -0.14
C VAL A 79 -9.03 -16.05 0.57
N ALA A 80 -9.10 -16.74 1.71
CA ALA A 80 -7.92 -17.07 2.53
C ALA A 80 -6.92 -17.94 1.78
N GLU A 81 -7.40 -18.95 1.07
CA GLU A 81 -6.61 -19.89 0.29
C GLU A 81 -5.84 -19.18 -0.85
N ASP A 82 -6.43 -18.13 -1.43
CA ASP A 82 -5.77 -17.32 -2.47
C ASP A 82 -4.63 -16.49 -1.89
N ARG A 83 -4.80 -15.94 -0.69
CA ARG A 83 -3.75 -15.24 0.04
C ARG A 83 -2.57 -16.16 0.37
N GLU A 84 -2.85 -17.38 0.83
CA GLU A 84 -1.84 -18.39 1.11
C GLU A 84 -1.12 -18.85 -0.17
N ARG A 85 -1.87 -19.11 -1.25
CA ARG A 85 -1.32 -19.46 -2.56
C ARG A 85 -0.44 -18.36 -3.13
N LEU A 86 -0.85 -17.10 -3.01
CA LEU A 86 -0.03 -15.94 -3.44
C LEU A 86 1.32 -15.95 -2.74
N MET A 87 1.35 -16.14 -1.43
CA MET A 87 2.59 -16.18 -0.66
C MET A 87 3.45 -17.41 -1.02
N ALA A 88 2.84 -18.60 -1.09
CA ALA A 88 3.53 -19.83 -1.45
C ALA A 88 4.16 -19.74 -2.85
N THR A 89 3.40 -19.27 -3.85
CA THR A 89 3.90 -19.07 -5.22
C THR A 89 5.05 -18.06 -5.27
N THR A 90 4.97 -16.99 -4.46
CA THR A 90 6.05 -16.00 -4.39
C THR A 90 7.32 -16.61 -3.85
N ILE A 91 7.25 -17.36 -2.74
CA ILE A 91 8.42 -18.03 -2.15
C ILE A 91 8.98 -19.09 -3.09
N GLU A 92 8.13 -19.90 -3.71
CA GLU A 92 8.56 -20.93 -4.65
C GLU A 92 9.31 -20.36 -5.86
N ARG A 93 8.81 -19.27 -6.44
CA ARG A 93 9.36 -18.69 -7.67
C ARG A 93 10.46 -17.67 -7.48
N CYS A 94 10.45 -16.96 -6.36
CA CYS A 94 11.39 -15.86 -6.09
C CYS A 94 12.33 -16.13 -4.90
N GLY A 95 12.06 -17.13 -4.08
CA GLY A 95 12.86 -17.50 -2.92
C GLY A 95 12.71 -16.61 -1.69
N ALA A 96 12.10 -15.43 -1.81
CA ALA A 96 12.00 -14.44 -0.73
C ALA A 96 10.79 -13.51 -0.91
N VAL A 97 10.45 -12.79 0.17
CA VAL A 97 9.57 -11.61 0.15
C VAL A 97 10.25 -10.50 0.94
N HIS A 98 10.51 -9.35 0.32
CA HIS A 98 11.17 -8.21 0.96
C HIS A 98 10.21 -7.03 1.17
N VAL A 99 9.28 -6.82 0.22
CA VAL A 99 8.27 -5.77 0.29
C VAL A 99 6.89 -6.36 0.06
N LEU A 100 5.92 -6.00 0.91
CA LEU A 100 4.50 -6.26 0.67
C LEU A 100 3.76 -4.93 0.60
N VAL A 101 3.05 -4.69 -0.51
CA VAL A 101 2.13 -3.56 -0.65
C VAL A 101 0.69 -4.10 -0.62
N ASN A 102 0.04 -3.97 0.51
CA ASN A 102 -1.39 -4.24 0.69
C ASN A 102 -2.17 -3.07 0.09
N ASN A 103 -2.42 -3.12 -1.23
CA ASN A 103 -3.11 -2.06 -1.95
C ASN A 103 -4.54 -2.43 -2.35
N ALA A 104 -4.86 -3.72 -2.51
CA ALA A 104 -6.22 -4.13 -2.81
C ALA A 104 -7.21 -3.55 -1.77
N GLY A 105 -8.31 -3.00 -2.26
CA GLY A 105 -9.34 -2.42 -1.42
C GLY A 105 -10.58 -2.06 -2.22
N ILE A 106 -11.69 -1.96 -1.52
CA ILE A 106 -12.98 -1.53 -2.06
C ILE A 106 -13.57 -0.43 -1.18
N GLY A 107 -14.48 0.33 -1.75
CA GLY A 107 -15.29 1.32 -1.06
C GLY A 107 -16.44 1.75 -1.95
N ALA A 108 -17.55 2.09 -1.34
CA ALA A 108 -18.70 2.66 -2.00
C ALA A 108 -19.19 3.89 -1.24
N ALA A 109 -19.64 4.89 -1.98
CA ALA A 109 -20.30 6.06 -1.39
C ALA A 109 -21.77 5.71 -1.10
N VAL A 110 -22.04 5.30 0.14
CA VAL A 110 -23.37 4.92 0.60
C VAL A 110 -23.61 5.48 2.00
N SER A 111 -24.85 5.90 2.28
CA SER A 111 -25.21 6.36 3.63
C SER A 111 -25.35 5.18 4.57
N VAL A 112 -25.10 5.39 5.87
CA VAL A 112 -25.24 4.31 6.88
C VAL A 112 -26.65 3.75 6.90
N GLU A 113 -27.64 4.58 6.61
CA GLU A 113 -29.06 4.19 6.60
C GLU A 113 -29.39 3.22 5.45
N ASP A 114 -28.62 3.29 4.35
CA ASP A 114 -28.84 2.50 3.13
C ASP A 114 -27.83 1.34 3.01
N GLU A 115 -26.77 1.34 3.81
CA GLU A 115 -25.72 0.33 3.79
C GLU A 115 -26.20 -0.99 4.41
N THR A 116 -25.97 -2.10 3.72
CA THR A 116 -26.29 -3.41 4.26
C THR A 116 -25.16 -3.95 5.16
N LEU A 117 -25.51 -4.88 6.05
CA LEU A 117 -24.51 -5.54 6.89
C LEU A 117 -23.50 -6.36 6.05
N ASP A 118 -23.93 -6.89 4.93
CA ASP A 118 -23.06 -7.66 4.04
C ASP A 118 -22.09 -6.75 3.27
N ASP A 119 -22.54 -5.57 2.81
CA ASP A 119 -21.63 -4.56 2.23
C ASP A 119 -20.55 -4.15 3.24
N PHE A 120 -20.94 -3.91 4.50
CA PHE A 120 -19.98 -3.59 5.56
C PHE A 120 -18.97 -4.72 5.79
N ARG A 121 -19.45 -5.98 5.83
CA ARG A 121 -18.58 -7.17 6.01
C ARG A 121 -17.62 -7.34 4.86
N ASP A 122 -18.06 -7.17 3.63
CA ASP A 122 -17.22 -7.29 2.44
C ASP A 122 -16.09 -6.26 2.45
N VAL A 123 -16.40 -5.00 2.82
CA VAL A 123 -15.38 -3.97 2.98
C VAL A 123 -14.38 -4.33 4.08
N MET A 124 -14.84 -4.83 5.22
CA MET A 124 -13.95 -5.24 6.32
C MET A 124 -13.11 -6.47 5.94
N GLU A 125 -13.66 -7.44 5.21
CA GLU A 125 -12.90 -8.61 4.75
C GLU A 125 -11.75 -8.21 3.82
N ILE A 126 -12.03 -7.40 2.81
CA ILE A 126 -11.03 -7.00 1.82
C ILE A 126 -10.04 -5.97 2.38
N ASN A 127 -10.56 -4.94 3.06
CA ASN A 127 -9.71 -3.81 3.48
C ASN A 127 -8.96 -4.05 4.79
N VAL A 128 -9.42 -4.98 5.64
CA VAL A 128 -8.84 -5.22 6.98
C VAL A 128 -8.36 -6.65 7.16
N THR A 129 -9.24 -7.66 7.01
CA THR A 129 -8.89 -9.06 7.24
C THR A 129 -7.80 -9.52 6.26
N ALA A 130 -7.93 -9.17 4.98
CA ALA A 130 -6.94 -9.51 3.97
C ALA A 130 -5.59 -8.84 4.24
N VAL A 131 -5.59 -7.56 4.63
CA VAL A 131 -4.37 -6.81 4.99
C VAL A 131 -3.66 -7.46 6.17
N TRP A 132 -4.41 -7.80 7.24
CA TRP A 132 -3.86 -8.49 8.40
C TRP A 132 -3.28 -9.86 8.02
N HIS A 133 -4.04 -10.69 7.27
CA HIS A 133 -3.62 -12.04 6.92
C HIS A 133 -2.39 -12.05 6.01
N LEU A 134 -2.38 -11.24 4.96
CA LEU A 134 -1.21 -11.11 4.07
C LEU A 134 0.02 -10.57 4.83
N SER A 135 -0.15 -9.61 5.73
CA SER A 135 0.94 -9.11 6.58
C SER A 135 1.50 -10.21 7.47
N LYS A 136 0.63 -11.03 8.08
CA LYS A 136 1.03 -12.19 8.89
C LYS A 136 1.82 -13.21 8.06
N LEU A 137 1.34 -13.56 6.87
CA LEU A 137 1.99 -14.51 5.98
C LEU A 137 3.36 -13.99 5.51
N ALA A 138 3.45 -12.71 5.12
CA ALA A 138 4.69 -12.08 4.67
C ALA A 138 5.72 -11.93 5.81
N ALA A 139 5.25 -11.67 7.03
CA ALA A 139 6.15 -11.54 8.19
C ALA A 139 6.96 -12.80 8.47
N VAL A 140 6.47 -13.99 8.12
CA VAL A 140 7.20 -15.24 8.37
C VAL A 140 8.56 -15.26 7.63
N PRO A 141 8.63 -15.17 6.30
CA PRO A 141 9.91 -15.11 5.60
C PRO A 141 10.69 -13.83 5.91
N MET A 142 10.04 -12.68 6.09
CA MET A 142 10.70 -11.41 6.43
C MET A 142 11.44 -11.48 7.78
N VAL A 143 10.84 -12.09 8.78
CA VAL A 143 11.48 -12.30 10.11
C VAL A 143 12.64 -13.30 9.99
N ALA A 144 12.48 -14.37 9.23
CA ALA A 144 13.53 -15.36 9.04
C ALA A 144 14.78 -14.77 8.35
N GLN A 145 14.60 -13.85 7.43
CA GLN A 145 15.70 -13.15 6.74
C GLN A 145 16.20 -11.90 7.48
N GLY A 146 15.51 -11.48 8.56
CA GLY A 146 15.88 -10.30 9.37
C GLY A 146 15.64 -8.94 8.67
N TYR A 147 14.83 -8.90 7.61
CA TYR A 147 14.51 -7.71 6.87
C TYR A 147 13.14 -7.84 6.18
N GLY A 148 12.35 -6.76 6.23
CA GLY A 148 11.09 -6.66 5.50
C GLY A 148 10.47 -5.27 5.58
N SER A 149 9.67 -4.93 4.59
CA SER A 149 8.84 -3.71 4.58
C SER A 149 7.41 -4.03 4.15
N ILE A 150 6.47 -3.80 5.05
CA ILE A 150 5.04 -3.92 4.77
C ILE A 150 4.46 -2.51 4.66
N ILE A 151 3.80 -2.23 3.54
CA ILE A 151 3.16 -0.95 3.23
C ILE A 151 1.66 -1.22 3.09
N ASN A 152 0.89 -0.70 4.01
CA ASN A 152 -0.56 -0.79 3.96
C ASN A 152 -1.11 0.47 3.28
N ASN A 153 -1.71 0.33 2.11
CA ASN A 153 -2.38 1.44 1.44
C ASN A 153 -3.71 1.74 2.16
N ALA A 154 -3.60 2.64 3.15
CA ALA A 154 -4.74 3.11 3.94
C ALA A 154 -5.49 4.23 3.17
N SER A 155 -5.75 5.35 3.82
CA SER A 155 -6.35 6.58 3.26
C SER A 155 -6.22 7.71 4.28
N MET A 156 -6.26 8.96 3.85
CA MET A 156 -6.52 10.10 4.73
C MET A 156 -7.83 9.90 5.52
N LEU A 157 -8.82 9.22 4.94
CA LEU A 157 -10.10 8.91 5.58
C LEU A 157 -10.01 7.85 6.68
N GLY A 158 -8.83 7.29 6.92
CA GLY A 158 -8.53 6.54 8.14
C GLY A 158 -8.21 7.44 9.34
N THR A 159 -8.05 8.76 9.13
CA THR A 159 -7.69 9.73 10.16
C THR A 159 -8.71 10.86 10.32
N VAL A 160 -9.54 11.11 9.31
CA VAL A 160 -10.61 12.10 9.31
C VAL A 160 -11.89 11.52 8.73
N ALA A 161 -13.02 12.17 9.00
CA ALA A 161 -14.31 11.79 8.44
C ALA A 161 -14.38 12.18 6.94
N SER A 162 -15.19 11.42 6.21
CA SER A 162 -15.54 11.74 4.83
C SER A 162 -16.78 12.65 4.81
N SER A 163 -16.64 13.82 4.20
CA SER A 163 -17.75 14.76 4.01
C SER A 163 -17.53 15.56 2.73
N PRO A 164 -18.56 15.76 1.91
CA PRO A 164 -19.96 15.34 2.06
C PRO A 164 -20.24 13.90 1.62
N VAL A 165 -19.25 13.20 1.07
CA VAL A 165 -19.38 11.82 0.60
C VAL A 165 -19.58 10.90 1.81
N LYS A 166 -20.70 10.17 1.86
CA LYS A 166 -20.98 9.23 2.95
C LYS A 166 -20.36 7.87 2.64
N GLN A 167 -19.48 7.37 3.51
CA GLN A 167 -18.80 6.08 3.34
C GLN A 167 -18.23 5.56 4.66
N ALA A 168 -19.13 5.26 5.61
CA ALA A 168 -18.76 4.88 6.96
C ALA A 168 -17.93 3.60 7.03
N ASN A 169 -18.29 2.56 6.24
CA ASN A 169 -17.57 1.29 6.15
C ASN A 169 -16.10 1.51 5.72
N TYR A 170 -15.90 2.33 4.67
CA TYR A 170 -14.57 2.63 4.16
C TYR A 170 -13.73 3.38 5.21
N CYS A 171 -14.27 4.44 5.82
CA CYS A 171 -13.58 5.19 6.88
C CYS A 171 -13.22 4.29 8.06
N ALA A 172 -14.16 3.45 8.51
CA ALA A 172 -13.94 2.49 9.59
C ALA A 172 -12.82 1.50 9.22
N SER A 173 -12.84 0.94 8.01
CA SER A 173 -11.82 0.00 7.54
C SER A 173 -10.44 0.63 7.45
N LYS A 174 -10.34 1.86 6.93
CA LYS A 174 -9.06 2.56 6.79
C LYS A 174 -8.51 3.05 8.14
N GLY A 175 -9.39 3.41 9.08
CA GLY A 175 -9.02 3.66 10.48
C GLY A 175 -8.48 2.40 11.17
N ALA A 176 -9.11 1.25 10.94
CA ALA A 176 -8.62 -0.04 11.43
C ALA A 176 -7.22 -0.36 10.87
N VAL A 177 -6.97 -0.16 9.57
CA VAL A 177 -5.65 -0.38 8.93
C VAL A 177 -4.59 0.54 9.51
N VAL A 178 -4.91 1.82 9.77
CA VAL A 178 -3.98 2.77 10.40
C VAL A 178 -3.53 2.28 11.77
N ASN A 179 -4.46 1.80 12.61
CA ASN A 179 -4.09 1.30 13.95
C ASN A 179 -3.45 -0.08 13.91
N LEU A 180 -3.90 -0.98 13.03
CA LEU A 180 -3.27 -2.28 12.78
C LEU A 180 -1.80 -2.11 12.38
N THR A 181 -1.50 -1.11 11.54
CA THR A 181 -0.13 -0.78 11.13
C THR A 181 0.78 -0.49 12.33
N ARG A 182 0.29 0.29 13.30
CA ARG A 182 1.05 0.60 14.52
C ARG A 182 1.33 -0.64 15.36
N GLU A 183 0.31 -1.47 15.55
CA GLU A 183 0.43 -2.70 16.34
C GLU A 183 1.41 -3.69 15.70
N LEU A 184 1.28 -3.96 14.40
CA LEU A 184 2.19 -4.85 13.70
C LEU A 184 3.63 -4.33 13.67
N ALA A 185 3.82 -3.02 13.56
CA ALA A 185 5.13 -2.39 13.61
C ALA A 185 5.83 -2.65 14.95
N VAL A 186 5.13 -2.50 16.08
CA VAL A 186 5.67 -2.77 17.42
C VAL A 186 6.03 -4.25 17.58
N GLN A 187 5.19 -5.16 17.10
CA GLN A 187 5.42 -6.60 17.20
C GLN A 187 6.65 -7.09 16.43
N TRP A 188 6.96 -6.44 15.28
CA TRP A 188 7.98 -6.96 14.37
C TRP A 188 9.22 -6.09 14.22
N ALA A 189 9.26 -4.87 14.74
CA ALA A 189 10.41 -3.97 14.62
C ALA A 189 11.73 -4.62 15.11
N ARG A 190 11.71 -5.29 16.26
CA ARG A 190 12.89 -5.99 16.80
C ARG A 190 13.31 -7.22 16.01
N LYS A 191 12.48 -7.65 15.06
CA LYS A 191 12.72 -8.78 14.16
C LYS A 191 13.14 -8.32 12.76
N GLY A 192 13.39 -7.01 12.60
CA GLY A 192 13.85 -6.42 11.33
C GLY A 192 12.75 -6.09 10.32
N VAL A 193 11.47 -6.19 10.70
CA VAL A 193 10.35 -5.90 9.78
C VAL A 193 9.71 -4.57 10.15
N ARG A 194 9.61 -3.68 9.18
CA ARG A 194 8.92 -2.39 9.28
C ARG A 194 7.52 -2.51 8.72
N VAL A 195 6.56 -1.84 9.35
CA VAL A 195 5.18 -1.76 8.86
C VAL A 195 4.74 -0.31 8.89
N ASN A 196 4.33 0.23 7.75
CA ASN A 196 3.87 1.61 7.64
C ASN A 196 2.59 1.71 6.82
N ALA A 197 1.80 2.73 7.05
CA ALA A 197 0.64 3.06 6.23
C ALA A 197 0.99 4.19 5.27
N LEU A 198 0.66 4.01 3.99
CA LEU A 198 0.55 5.09 3.02
C LEU A 198 -0.91 5.55 3.03
N CYS A 199 -1.14 6.83 3.23
CA CYS A 199 -2.48 7.41 3.40
C CYS A 199 -2.74 8.46 2.30
N PRO A 200 -3.14 8.03 1.08
CA PRO A 200 -3.47 8.96 0.00
C PRO A 200 -4.71 9.80 0.32
N GLY A 201 -4.73 11.02 -0.22
CA GLY A 201 -5.92 11.84 -0.36
C GLY A 201 -6.73 11.47 -1.59
N TRP A 202 -7.27 12.50 -2.26
CA TRP A 202 -7.99 12.35 -3.53
C TRP A 202 -6.98 12.21 -4.66
N PHE A 203 -6.85 10.99 -5.23
CA PHE A 203 -5.97 10.67 -6.35
C PHE A 203 -6.76 10.08 -7.51
N GLU A 204 -6.27 10.31 -8.73
CA GLU A 204 -6.79 9.69 -9.95
C GLU A 204 -6.66 8.17 -9.87
N SER A 205 -7.78 7.45 -9.98
CA SER A 205 -7.84 5.99 -9.95
C SER A 205 -9.18 5.46 -10.49
N GLU A 206 -9.30 4.16 -10.75
CA GLU A 206 -10.62 3.57 -11.10
C GLU A 206 -11.68 3.84 -10.02
N MET A 207 -11.30 3.91 -8.75
CA MET A 207 -12.23 4.19 -7.65
C MET A 207 -12.75 5.63 -7.66
N THR A 208 -12.00 6.57 -8.20
CA THR A 208 -12.32 8.01 -8.25
C THR A 208 -12.66 8.51 -9.66
N ALA A 209 -12.70 7.63 -10.67
CA ALA A 209 -12.90 8.00 -12.06
C ALA A 209 -14.16 8.85 -12.32
N GLY A 210 -15.25 8.62 -11.55
CA GLY A 210 -16.45 9.46 -11.62
C GLY A 210 -16.24 10.89 -11.11
N MET A 211 -15.27 11.11 -10.21
CA MET A 211 -15.00 12.44 -9.64
C MET A 211 -14.16 13.31 -10.59
N GLU A 212 -13.33 12.70 -11.43
CA GLU A 212 -12.48 13.41 -12.40
C GLU A 212 -13.29 14.14 -13.49
N SER A 213 -14.44 13.58 -13.86
CA SER A 213 -15.33 14.15 -14.87
C SER A 213 -16.47 14.97 -14.30
N ASP A 214 -16.67 14.97 -12.97
CA ASP A 214 -17.74 15.70 -12.29
C ASP A 214 -17.27 17.07 -11.81
N GLU A 215 -17.80 18.13 -12.42
CA GLU A 215 -17.46 19.53 -12.05
C GLU A 215 -17.75 19.86 -10.59
N GLY A 216 -18.78 19.23 -9.99
CA GLY A 216 -19.15 19.43 -8.59
C GLY A 216 -18.05 18.89 -7.67
N SER A 217 -17.57 17.67 -7.93
CA SER A 217 -16.48 17.03 -7.20
C SER A 217 -15.16 17.80 -7.35
N GLN A 218 -14.82 18.22 -8.56
CA GLN A 218 -13.62 19.02 -8.80
C GLN A 218 -13.68 20.36 -8.06
N ARG A 219 -14.81 21.05 -8.12
CA ARG A 219 -15.02 22.31 -7.38
C ARG A 219 -14.93 22.11 -5.87
N PHE A 220 -15.54 21.03 -5.36
CA PHE A 220 -15.47 20.69 -3.94
C PHE A 220 -14.02 20.44 -3.49
N ILE A 221 -13.25 19.67 -4.25
CA ILE A 221 -11.83 19.41 -3.95
C ILE A 221 -11.04 20.71 -4.01
N ALA A 222 -11.21 21.52 -5.06
CA ALA A 222 -10.50 22.78 -5.22
C ALA A 222 -10.78 23.80 -4.10
N GLN A 223 -12.01 23.81 -3.55
CA GLN A 223 -12.38 24.71 -2.45
C GLN A 223 -11.91 24.19 -1.08
N ASN A 224 -11.73 22.90 -0.95
CA ASN A 224 -11.46 22.26 0.33
C ASN A 224 -10.05 21.69 0.46
N SER A 225 -9.25 21.65 -0.57
CA SER A 225 -7.86 21.19 -0.50
C SER A 225 -6.89 22.38 -0.57
N PRO A 226 -5.85 22.48 0.30
CA PRO A 226 -4.79 23.49 0.19
C PRO A 226 -4.08 23.45 -1.17
N ILE A 227 -3.78 22.24 -1.71
CA ILE A 227 -3.43 22.08 -3.12
C ILE A 227 -4.75 21.81 -3.86
N PRO A 228 -5.28 22.81 -4.63
CA PRO A 228 -6.68 22.84 -5.06
C PRO A 228 -6.98 21.92 -6.26
N ARG A 229 -6.54 20.67 -6.21
CA ARG A 229 -6.76 19.66 -7.23
C ARG A 229 -6.64 18.25 -6.67
N MET A 230 -7.06 17.25 -7.43
CA MET A 230 -6.68 15.87 -7.18
C MET A 230 -5.16 15.68 -7.39
N GLY A 231 -4.59 14.74 -6.66
CA GLY A 231 -3.22 14.28 -6.88
C GLY A 231 -3.14 13.35 -8.09
N HIS A 232 -2.09 13.50 -8.87
CA HIS A 232 -1.77 12.55 -9.93
C HIS A 232 -1.10 11.30 -9.34
N ALA A 233 -1.38 10.12 -9.87
CA ALA A 233 -0.87 8.85 -9.34
C ALA A 233 0.66 8.84 -9.14
N HIS A 234 1.43 9.54 -10.00
CA HIS A 234 2.88 9.63 -9.89
C HIS A 234 3.38 10.42 -8.66
N GLU A 235 2.55 11.23 -8.05
CA GLU A 235 2.94 12.01 -6.86
C GLU A 235 3.01 11.13 -5.60
N LEU A 236 2.57 9.87 -5.68
CA LEU A 236 2.77 8.86 -4.64
C LEU A 236 4.09 8.07 -4.79
N ASP A 237 4.77 8.18 -5.93
CA ASP A 237 5.96 7.36 -6.23
C ASP A 237 7.07 7.53 -5.19
N GLY A 238 7.38 8.78 -4.82
CA GLY A 238 8.40 9.07 -3.83
C GLY A 238 8.06 8.54 -2.44
N ALA A 239 6.79 8.65 -2.03
CA ALA A 239 6.30 8.13 -0.75
C ALA A 239 6.37 6.60 -0.71
N LEU A 240 5.96 5.93 -1.80
CA LEU A 240 6.08 4.47 -1.93
C LEU A 240 7.53 4.01 -1.84
N LEU A 241 8.44 4.61 -2.61
CA LEU A 241 9.85 4.27 -2.62
C LEU A 241 10.53 4.54 -1.28
N LEU A 242 10.18 5.64 -0.60
CA LEU A 242 10.63 5.91 0.76
C LEU A 242 10.27 4.74 1.68
N LEU A 243 9.03 4.31 1.70
CA LEU A 243 8.56 3.26 2.60
C LEU A 243 9.10 1.88 2.21
N ALA A 244 9.25 1.59 0.91
CA ALA A 244 9.70 0.30 0.41
C ALA A 244 11.21 0.07 0.62
N SER A 245 12.03 1.12 0.46
CA SER A 245 13.48 1.02 0.39
C SER A 245 14.18 1.16 1.75
N ARG A 246 15.50 1.14 1.70
CA ARG A 246 16.37 1.39 2.86
C ARG A 246 16.37 2.86 3.31
N ALA A 247 15.78 3.78 2.56
CA ALA A 247 15.60 5.18 2.94
C ALA A 247 14.77 5.34 4.24
N SER A 248 13.96 4.34 4.60
CA SER A 248 13.10 4.36 5.78
C SER A 248 13.47 3.33 6.85
N THR A 249 14.74 2.96 6.98
CA THR A 249 15.18 1.96 7.97
C THR A 249 14.85 2.32 9.42
N PHE A 250 14.59 3.59 9.71
CA PHE A 250 14.20 4.07 11.04
C PHE A 250 12.75 4.61 11.08
N ILE A 251 11.92 4.24 10.08
CA ILE A 251 10.49 4.60 9.98
C ILE A 251 9.67 3.32 10.09
N THR A 252 8.91 3.15 11.18
CA THR A 252 7.96 2.05 11.37
C THR A 252 6.79 2.51 12.24
N GLY A 253 5.59 1.97 12.01
CA GLY A 253 4.36 2.38 12.69
C GLY A 253 3.82 3.74 12.23
N HIS A 254 4.39 4.32 11.18
CA HIS A 254 4.04 5.65 10.70
C HIS A 254 2.87 5.60 9.70
N SER A 255 2.05 6.65 9.74
CA SER A 255 1.03 6.93 8.72
C SER A 255 1.51 8.10 7.87
N LEU A 256 2.04 7.79 6.70
CA LEU A 256 2.52 8.80 5.76
C LEU A 256 1.34 9.33 4.94
N ILE A 257 0.86 10.50 5.30
CA ILE A 257 -0.25 11.17 4.63
C ILE A 257 0.27 11.92 3.42
N VAL A 258 -0.37 11.68 2.25
CA VAL A 258 -0.07 12.36 0.98
C VAL A 258 -1.41 12.78 0.40
N ASP A 259 -1.88 13.96 0.74
CA ASP A 259 -3.28 14.38 0.52
C ASP A 259 -3.45 15.84 0.04
N GLY A 260 -2.37 16.49 -0.38
CA GLY A 260 -2.40 17.90 -0.77
C GLY A 260 -2.73 18.87 0.37
N GLY A 261 -2.54 18.42 1.63
CA GLY A 261 -2.81 19.21 2.83
C GLY A 261 -4.26 19.12 3.33
N TRP A 262 -5.06 18.20 2.77
CA TRP A 262 -6.47 18.05 3.15
C TRP A 262 -6.69 17.87 4.66
N THR A 263 -5.89 17.03 5.32
CA THR A 263 -6.00 16.74 6.75
C THR A 263 -5.29 17.74 7.66
N SER A 264 -4.66 18.78 7.10
CA SER A 264 -3.89 19.78 7.87
C SER A 264 -4.74 20.97 8.32
N ARG A 265 -6.03 20.96 8.09
CA ARG A 265 -6.96 22.06 8.37
C ARG A 265 -8.11 21.61 9.28
#